data_bfb405076e3aec5229577384c34c8f50
#
_entry.id   bfb405076e3aec5229577384c34c8f50
#
_cell.length_a   1.000
_cell.length_b   1.000
_cell.length_c   1.000
_cell.angle_alpha   90.00
_cell.angle_beta   90.00
_cell.angle_gamma   90.00
#
_symmetry.space_group_name_H-M   'P 1'
#
loop_
_entity.id
_entity.type
_entity.pdbx_description
1 polymer ?
#
loop_
_entity_poly.entity_id
_entity_poly.type
_entity_poly.pdbx_seq_one_letter_code
_entity_poly.pdbx_strand_id
1 'polypeptide(L)'
;NNPMVDVELKANTTRTENYRASGNVYAQWDFLKNFQFKVMYSMDYASNSSRTYTPIITVFDSSVEGNVVTLGNGKTGVRQSKETEAKVQSDYLLTYTNSWGEHSLTATAGSTTYYNKLEMLGGERTQRVGLVIPNNPDKWYISIGDAATATNESKQWERSTVSMLGRVLYNYKGRYLFNGSFRRDGSSAFSYTGNQWQNFYSIGAGWLMSEEEFMKDITWLDMLKLKGSWGTLGNQNLDKAYPAEPLLTNAYSAVFGKPSAIYPGYQLSYLPNPNLRWEKVEAWEAGAEANFFRNRLHIEGVYYQKTTKDLLAEVPGISGTVPGIGNLGSIENKGVELAINWRDQIGDWGYNVGANLTTIKNKVLSLVQDGYSIIAGDKSQSYTMAGYPIGYFYGYKVEGVYQTDEEIAKSPKNTLATVTPGDLKFKDVNGDGEITTADRTMIGDPTPDVTYGITLGVNYKNWELGIDMMGQGGNQIFRTWDNYN
;
A
#
# COMPACT_ATOMS: atom_id res chain seq x y z
N ASN A 1 11.92 9.24 -26.55
CA ASN A 1 11.07 10.40 -26.20
C ASN A 1 11.94 11.43 -25.47
N ASN A 2 11.94 12.68 -25.94
CA ASN A 2 12.64 13.76 -25.24
C ASN A 2 11.88 14.14 -23.97
N PRO A 3 12.46 14.02 -22.76
CA PRO A 3 11.81 14.37 -21.50
C PRO A 3 11.35 15.84 -21.43
N MET A 4 11.99 16.73 -22.19
CA MET A 4 11.64 18.16 -22.25
C MET A 4 10.23 18.40 -22.81
N VAL A 5 9.69 17.48 -23.61
CA VAL A 5 8.30 17.55 -24.10
C VAL A 5 7.30 17.58 -22.95
N ASP A 6 7.52 16.74 -21.92
CA ASP A 6 6.64 16.69 -20.76
C ASP A 6 6.77 17.95 -19.90
N VAL A 7 7.96 18.51 -19.79
CA VAL A 7 8.23 19.73 -19.01
C VAL A 7 7.71 20.99 -19.69
N GLU A 8 7.90 21.13 -21.00
CA GLU A 8 7.58 22.38 -21.72
C GLU A 8 6.16 22.40 -22.29
N LEU A 9 5.69 21.29 -22.87
CA LEU A 9 4.43 21.25 -23.60
C LEU A 9 3.27 20.70 -22.77
N LYS A 10 3.53 19.84 -21.80
CA LYS A 10 2.50 19.27 -20.91
C LYS A 10 2.44 19.95 -19.54
N ALA A 11 3.40 20.82 -19.20
CA ALA A 11 3.33 21.59 -17.98
C ALA A 11 2.12 22.52 -17.98
N ASN A 12 1.48 22.67 -16.80
CA ASN A 12 0.34 23.56 -16.59
C ASN A 12 -0.87 23.31 -17.54
N THR A 13 -1.03 22.08 -18.02
CA THR A 13 -2.16 21.69 -18.88
C THR A 13 -3.35 21.13 -18.08
N THR A 14 -3.27 21.08 -16.76
CA THR A 14 -4.35 20.60 -15.89
C THR A 14 -4.62 21.61 -14.77
N ARG A 15 -5.90 21.94 -14.59
CA ARG A 15 -6.40 22.71 -13.45
C ARG A 15 -7.33 21.82 -12.64
N THR A 16 -6.98 21.60 -11.37
CA THR A 16 -7.77 20.81 -10.44
C THR A 16 -8.22 21.67 -9.28
N GLU A 17 -9.49 21.56 -8.93
CA GLU A 17 -10.11 22.22 -7.79
C GLU A 17 -10.68 21.13 -6.86
N ASN A 18 -10.16 21.07 -5.64
CA ASN A 18 -10.53 20.07 -4.65
C ASN A 18 -11.17 20.76 -3.45
N TYR A 19 -12.39 20.35 -3.14
CA TYR A 19 -13.10 20.78 -1.94
C TYR A 19 -13.34 19.57 -1.05
N ARG A 20 -13.03 19.69 0.22
CA ARG A 20 -13.31 18.64 1.20
C ARG A 20 -13.89 19.25 2.46
N ALA A 21 -14.98 18.68 2.92
CA ALA A 21 -15.61 18.99 4.20
C ALA A 21 -15.69 17.72 5.03
N SER A 22 -15.11 17.73 6.23
CA SER A 22 -15.20 16.63 7.17
C SER A 22 -15.59 17.14 8.56
N GLY A 23 -16.37 16.35 9.24
CA GLY A 23 -16.82 16.69 10.59
C GLY A 23 -17.49 15.51 11.28
N ASN A 24 -17.62 15.64 12.59
CA ASN A 24 -18.38 14.68 13.38
C ASN A 24 -19.22 15.40 14.43
N VAL A 25 -20.31 14.77 14.80
CA VAL A 25 -21.14 15.15 15.95
C VAL A 25 -21.31 13.92 16.82
N TYR A 26 -21.33 14.12 18.11
CA TYR A 26 -21.58 13.02 19.03
C TYR A 26 -22.50 13.46 20.18
N ALA A 27 -23.21 12.49 20.72
CA ALA A 27 -23.92 12.59 21.96
C ALA A 27 -23.43 11.52 22.92
N GLN A 28 -23.23 11.89 24.16
CA GLN A 28 -22.78 10.99 25.20
C GLN A 28 -23.72 11.10 26.39
N TRP A 29 -24.09 9.98 26.94
CA TRP A 29 -24.96 9.89 28.11
C TRP A 29 -24.29 8.96 29.14
N ASP A 30 -23.95 9.53 30.30
CA ASP A 30 -23.43 8.81 31.45
C ASP A 30 -24.59 8.47 32.38
N PHE A 31 -24.81 7.21 32.69
CA PHE A 31 -25.93 6.73 33.46
C PHE A 31 -25.55 5.53 34.35
N LEU A 32 -26.39 5.21 35.33
CA LEU A 32 -26.15 4.12 36.28
C LEU A 32 -24.73 4.13 36.88
N LYS A 33 -24.18 5.30 37.14
CA LYS A 33 -22.89 5.55 37.81
C LYS A 33 -21.64 5.05 37.07
N ASN A 34 -21.75 3.89 36.36
CA ASN A 34 -20.60 3.21 35.74
C ASN A 34 -20.77 3.02 34.22
N PHE A 35 -21.90 3.42 33.65
CA PHE A 35 -22.20 3.21 32.24
C PHE A 35 -22.17 4.51 31.47
N GLN A 36 -21.59 4.44 30.28
CA GLN A 36 -21.56 5.52 29.31
C GLN A 36 -22.06 4.99 27.98
N PHE A 37 -23.05 5.63 27.39
CA PHE A 37 -23.49 5.38 26.03
C PHE A 37 -23.10 6.55 25.13
N LYS A 38 -22.36 6.26 24.06
CA LYS A 38 -21.92 7.25 23.10
C LYS A 38 -22.42 6.91 21.70
N VAL A 39 -23.05 7.87 21.06
CA VAL A 39 -23.39 7.82 19.63
C VAL A 39 -22.55 8.86 18.91
N MET A 40 -21.87 8.47 17.84
CA MET A 40 -21.10 9.40 17.01
C MET A 40 -21.50 9.22 15.55
N TYR A 41 -21.70 10.34 14.88
CA TYR A 41 -21.97 10.40 13.46
C TYR A 41 -20.88 11.24 12.80
N SER A 42 -20.16 10.64 11.85
CA SER A 42 -19.05 11.26 11.12
C SER A 42 -19.36 11.31 9.64
N MET A 43 -19.07 12.42 9.01
CA MET A 43 -19.24 12.63 7.57
C MET A 43 -17.95 13.20 6.97
N ASP A 44 -17.55 12.68 5.81
CA ASP A 44 -16.48 13.22 4.97
C ASP A 44 -17.00 13.31 3.55
N TYR A 45 -16.98 14.52 2.99
CA TYR A 45 -17.43 14.80 1.64
C TYR A 45 -16.32 15.48 0.85
N ALA A 46 -15.94 14.89 -0.28
CA ALA A 46 -14.95 15.44 -1.20
C ALA A 46 -15.59 15.69 -2.57
N SER A 47 -15.24 16.81 -3.20
CA SER A 47 -15.63 17.16 -4.57
C SER A 47 -14.39 17.62 -5.33
N ASN A 48 -13.99 16.83 -6.32
CA ASN A 48 -12.84 17.07 -7.16
C ASN A 48 -13.32 17.44 -8.56
N SER A 49 -12.88 18.58 -9.07
CA SER A 49 -13.16 19.03 -10.44
C SER A 49 -11.84 19.19 -11.18
N SER A 50 -11.72 18.61 -12.37
CA SER A 50 -10.51 18.71 -13.19
C SER A 50 -10.85 19.18 -14.59
N ARG A 51 -10.01 20.06 -15.12
CA ARG A 51 -9.99 20.46 -16.53
C ARG A 51 -8.61 20.22 -17.07
N THR A 52 -8.51 19.48 -18.16
CA THR A 52 -7.24 19.13 -18.78
C THR A 52 -7.24 19.55 -20.24
N TYR A 53 -6.17 20.19 -20.65
CA TYR A 53 -5.89 20.58 -22.03
C TYR A 53 -4.90 19.61 -22.64
N THR A 54 -5.16 19.16 -23.85
CA THR A 54 -4.24 18.32 -24.62
C THR A 54 -3.62 19.19 -25.72
N PRO A 55 -2.30 19.50 -25.68
CA PRO A 55 -1.62 20.27 -26.73
C PRO A 55 -1.35 19.41 -27.95
N ILE A 56 -1.13 20.06 -29.11
CA ILE A 56 -0.49 19.44 -30.27
C ILE A 56 1.01 19.36 -29.94
N ILE A 57 1.58 18.18 -30.08
CA ILE A 57 3.00 17.93 -29.82
C ILE A 57 3.66 17.53 -31.12
N THR A 58 4.64 18.32 -31.57
CA THR A 58 5.50 18.02 -32.71
C THR A 58 6.92 17.78 -32.25
N VAL A 59 7.56 16.72 -32.74
CA VAL A 59 8.93 16.36 -32.40
C VAL A 59 9.78 16.25 -33.68
N PHE A 60 11.08 16.51 -33.55
CA PHE A 60 12.03 16.24 -34.61
C PHE A 60 12.35 14.75 -34.62
N ASP A 61 12.30 14.15 -35.81
CA ASP A 61 12.68 12.76 -36.05
C ASP A 61 13.53 12.69 -37.33
N SER A 62 14.81 12.40 -37.15
CA SER A 62 15.77 12.34 -38.27
C SER A 62 15.50 11.18 -39.26
N SER A 63 14.68 10.20 -38.87
CA SER A 63 14.32 9.05 -39.72
C SER A 63 13.16 9.31 -40.65
N VAL A 64 12.48 10.46 -40.51
CA VAL A 64 11.29 10.84 -41.30
C VAL A 64 11.62 11.98 -42.27
N GLU A 65 11.12 11.87 -43.48
CA GLU A 65 11.21 12.94 -44.47
C GLU A 65 10.52 14.22 -43.95
N GLY A 66 11.22 15.36 -44.03
CA GLY A 66 10.78 16.62 -43.43
C GLY A 66 11.12 16.79 -41.95
N ASN A 67 11.64 15.76 -41.28
CA ASN A 67 12.17 15.76 -39.92
C ASN A 67 11.22 16.21 -38.80
N VAL A 68 9.92 16.32 -39.07
CA VAL A 68 8.91 16.73 -38.08
C VAL A 68 7.78 15.72 -38.03
N VAL A 69 7.53 15.17 -36.85
CA VAL A 69 6.44 14.22 -36.56
C VAL A 69 5.49 14.82 -35.54
N THR A 70 4.20 14.78 -35.83
CA THR A 70 3.16 15.15 -34.86
C THR A 70 2.73 13.93 -34.08
N LEU A 71 2.85 14.00 -32.77
CA LEU A 71 2.44 12.92 -31.88
C LEU A 71 0.93 12.93 -31.66
N GLY A 72 0.34 11.75 -31.54
CA GLY A 72 -1.09 11.57 -31.30
C GLY A 72 -1.93 11.88 -32.57
N ASN A 73 -3.10 12.46 -32.36
CA ASN A 73 -4.05 12.77 -33.45
C ASN A 73 -3.83 14.16 -34.10
N GLY A 74 -2.81 14.91 -33.68
CA GLY A 74 -2.50 16.25 -34.20
C GLY A 74 -3.56 17.32 -33.91
N LYS A 75 -4.40 17.10 -32.89
CA LYS A 75 -5.46 18.01 -32.48
C LYS A 75 -5.33 18.43 -31.05
N THR A 76 -5.67 19.68 -30.75
CA THR A 76 -5.86 20.08 -29.36
C THR A 76 -7.16 19.46 -28.79
N GLY A 77 -7.18 19.19 -27.49
CA GLY A 77 -8.33 18.61 -26.80
C GLY A 77 -8.60 19.27 -25.46
N VAL A 78 -9.82 19.12 -24.99
CA VAL A 78 -10.21 19.51 -23.63
C VAL A 78 -11.03 18.39 -22.99
N ARG A 79 -10.63 18.00 -21.77
CA ARG A 79 -11.35 17.08 -20.90
C ARG A 79 -11.81 17.80 -19.64
N GLN A 80 -13.02 17.54 -19.22
CA GLN A 80 -13.54 17.93 -17.91
C GLN A 80 -14.05 16.70 -17.18
N SER A 81 -13.78 16.62 -15.88
CA SER A 81 -14.35 15.61 -15.02
C SER A 81 -14.75 16.21 -13.68
N LYS A 82 -15.79 15.65 -13.09
CA LYS A 82 -16.20 15.93 -11.73
C LYS A 82 -16.41 14.61 -11.00
N GLU A 83 -15.72 14.48 -9.86
CA GLU A 83 -15.84 13.34 -8.98
C GLU A 83 -16.32 13.82 -7.61
N THR A 84 -17.24 13.10 -7.02
CA THR A 84 -17.72 13.32 -5.66
C THR A 84 -17.59 12.02 -4.87
N GLU A 85 -17.06 12.12 -3.66
CA GLU A 85 -16.99 11.02 -2.73
C GLU A 85 -17.64 11.41 -1.41
N ALA A 86 -18.56 10.59 -0.93
CA ALA A 86 -19.26 10.79 0.35
C ALA A 86 -19.02 9.57 1.24
N LYS A 87 -18.43 9.81 2.42
CA LYS A 87 -18.20 8.79 3.46
C LYS A 87 -19.02 9.13 4.67
N VAL A 88 -19.73 8.17 5.21
CA VAL A 88 -20.55 8.32 6.41
C VAL A 88 -20.24 7.17 7.35
N GLN A 89 -20.01 7.48 8.62
CA GLN A 89 -19.83 6.51 9.68
C GLN A 89 -20.73 6.81 10.86
N SER A 90 -21.32 5.78 11.44
CA SER A 90 -22.08 5.86 12.69
C SER A 90 -21.55 4.84 13.67
N ASP A 91 -21.24 5.29 14.88
CA ASP A 91 -20.75 4.47 15.97
C ASP A 91 -21.73 4.52 17.14
N TYR A 92 -22.04 3.35 17.71
CA TYR A 92 -22.88 3.16 18.89
C TYR A 92 -22.08 2.36 19.90
N LEU A 93 -21.64 2.98 20.99
CA LEU A 93 -20.74 2.40 21.97
C LEU A 93 -21.35 2.47 23.35
N LEU A 94 -21.44 1.31 24.02
CA LEU A 94 -21.77 1.18 25.42
C LEU A 94 -20.50 0.78 26.18
N THR A 95 -20.08 1.62 27.13
CA THR A 95 -18.89 1.38 27.96
C THR A 95 -19.31 1.27 29.41
N TYR A 96 -18.82 0.23 30.07
CA TYR A 96 -18.88 0.05 31.50
C TYR A 96 -17.50 0.22 32.10
N THR A 97 -17.35 1.07 33.11
CA THR A 97 -16.07 1.27 33.83
C THR A 97 -16.32 1.19 35.32
N ASN A 98 -15.57 0.33 35.99
CA ASN A 98 -15.65 0.18 37.44
C ASN A 98 -14.29 -0.16 38.03
N SER A 99 -14.09 0.23 39.29
CA SER A 99 -12.95 -0.15 40.11
C SER A 99 -13.42 -0.59 41.46
N TRP A 100 -12.92 -1.76 41.93
CA TRP A 100 -13.24 -2.31 43.24
C TRP A 100 -11.97 -2.91 43.87
N GLY A 101 -11.61 -2.40 45.05
CA GLY A 101 -10.32 -2.74 45.66
C GLY A 101 -9.16 -2.44 44.70
N GLU A 102 -8.37 -3.42 44.39
CA GLU A 102 -7.21 -3.32 43.49
C GLU A 102 -7.51 -3.68 42.04
N HIS A 103 -8.78 -3.90 41.71
CA HIS A 103 -9.24 -4.26 40.38
C HIS A 103 -9.80 -3.04 39.64
N SER A 104 -9.46 -2.86 38.35
CA SER A 104 -10.07 -1.89 37.44
C SER A 104 -10.49 -2.59 36.17
N LEU A 105 -11.71 -2.39 35.73
CA LEU A 105 -12.31 -2.99 34.55
C LEU A 105 -12.94 -1.91 33.69
N THR A 106 -12.62 -1.92 32.40
CA THR A 106 -13.36 -1.21 31.36
C THR A 106 -13.81 -2.22 30.31
N ALA A 107 -15.12 -2.33 30.11
CA ALA A 107 -15.71 -3.16 29.08
C ALA A 107 -16.52 -2.29 28.11
N THR A 108 -16.27 -2.44 26.82
CA THR A 108 -16.99 -1.71 25.75
C THR A 108 -17.63 -2.71 24.81
N ALA A 109 -18.88 -2.50 24.46
CA ALA A 109 -19.58 -3.21 23.38
C ALA A 109 -20.22 -2.20 22.44
N GLY A 110 -20.29 -2.53 21.16
CA GLY A 110 -20.88 -1.59 20.23
C GLY A 110 -21.01 -2.11 18.80
N SER A 111 -21.51 -1.21 17.98
CA SER A 111 -21.66 -1.42 16.54
C SER A 111 -21.19 -0.18 15.79
N THR A 112 -20.55 -0.40 14.65
CA THR A 112 -20.14 0.65 13.72
C THR A 112 -20.72 0.33 12.35
N THR A 113 -21.28 1.35 11.68
CA THR A 113 -21.63 1.26 10.26
C THR A 113 -20.78 2.25 9.47
N TYR A 114 -20.30 1.83 8.32
CA TYR A 114 -19.56 2.69 7.41
C TYR A 114 -20.14 2.55 6.01
N TYR A 115 -20.33 3.69 5.35
CA TYR A 115 -20.80 3.76 3.97
C TYR A 115 -19.91 4.72 3.19
N ASN A 116 -19.52 4.31 1.97
CA ASN A 116 -18.74 5.13 1.04
C ASN A 116 -19.35 5.04 -0.34
N LYS A 117 -19.64 6.19 -0.94
CA LYS A 117 -20.16 6.35 -2.29
C LYS A 117 -19.27 7.26 -3.09
N LEU A 118 -18.90 6.82 -4.29
CA LEU A 118 -18.18 7.62 -5.27
C LEU A 118 -18.99 7.71 -6.55
N GLU A 119 -19.09 8.92 -7.10
CA GLU A 119 -19.67 9.21 -8.40
C GLU A 119 -18.71 10.07 -9.22
N MET A 120 -18.52 9.73 -10.48
CA MET A 120 -17.70 10.48 -11.41
C MET A 120 -18.42 10.60 -12.73
N LEU A 121 -18.39 11.81 -13.28
CA LEU A 121 -18.84 12.14 -14.63
C LEU A 121 -17.74 12.93 -15.32
N GLY A 122 -17.38 12.53 -16.54
CA GLY A 122 -16.39 13.21 -17.35
C GLY A 122 -16.76 13.20 -18.81
N GLY A 123 -16.08 14.07 -19.56
CA GLY A 123 -16.18 14.09 -21.00
C GLY A 123 -15.01 14.83 -21.62
N GLU A 124 -14.78 14.58 -22.91
CA GLU A 124 -13.74 15.27 -23.66
C GLU A 124 -14.21 15.56 -25.09
N ARG A 125 -13.60 16.57 -25.68
CA ARG A 125 -13.72 16.89 -27.11
C ARG A 125 -12.40 17.40 -27.64
N THR A 126 -12.15 17.15 -28.92
CA THR A 126 -11.03 17.73 -29.63
C THR A 126 -11.48 18.99 -30.40
N GLN A 127 -10.52 19.75 -30.90
CA GLN A 127 -10.78 20.97 -31.67
C GLN A 127 -11.66 20.72 -32.89
N ARG A 128 -12.44 21.75 -33.29
CA ARG A 128 -13.13 21.81 -34.58
C ARG A 128 -12.13 21.96 -35.70
N VAL A 129 -12.51 21.54 -36.91
CA VAL A 129 -11.69 21.76 -38.10
C VAL A 129 -11.38 23.24 -38.25
N GLY A 130 -10.10 23.57 -38.41
CA GLY A 130 -9.63 24.95 -38.56
C GLY A 130 -9.59 25.83 -37.31
N LEU A 131 -9.94 25.28 -36.11
CA LEU A 131 -9.95 26.01 -34.84
C LEU A 131 -9.13 25.31 -33.80
N VAL A 132 -7.97 25.84 -33.43
CA VAL A 132 -7.13 25.35 -32.33
C VAL A 132 -7.73 25.82 -30.99
N ILE A 133 -7.91 24.94 -30.05
CA ILE A 133 -8.31 25.31 -28.68
C ILE A 133 -7.12 26.00 -28.02
N PRO A 134 -7.27 27.23 -27.48
CA PRO A 134 -6.15 27.94 -26.89
C PRO A 134 -5.71 27.28 -25.55
N ASN A 135 -4.42 27.30 -25.27
CA ASN A 135 -3.87 26.93 -24.00
C ASN A 135 -4.13 28.04 -22.94
N ASN A 136 -5.38 28.18 -22.58
CA ASN A 136 -5.83 29.10 -21.53
C ASN A 136 -6.83 28.40 -20.62
N PRO A 137 -6.53 28.22 -19.32
CA PRO A 137 -7.40 27.52 -18.35
C PRO A 137 -8.84 28.02 -18.29
N ASP A 138 -9.06 29.31 -18.57
CA ASP A 138 -10.40 29.91 -18.59
C ASP A 138 -11.22 29.52 -19.85
N LYS A 139 -10.57 28.89 -20.81
CA LYS A 139 -11.19 28.39 -22.05
C LYS A 139 -11.32 26.87 -22.12
N TRP A 140 -10.84 26.13 -21.11
CA TRP A 140 -10.87 24.67 -21.11
C TRP A 140 -12.23 24.10 -20.71
N TYR A 141 -13.24 24.39 -21.53
CA TYR A 141 -14.56 23.80 -21.40
C TYR A 141 -14.84 22.86 -22.58
N ILE A 142 -15.40 21.68 -22.32
CA ILE A 142 -15.69 20.69 -23.36
C ILE A 142 -16.61 21.24 -24.46
N SER A 143 -17.44 22.26 -24.17
CA SER A 143 -18.31 22.91 -25.15
C SER A 143 -17.57 23.65 -26.25
N ILE A 144 -16.28 24.00 -26.06
CA ILE A 144 -15.48 24.68 -27.10
C ILE A 144 -15.08 23.71 -28.22
N GLY A 145 -15.00 22.43 -27.95
CA GLY A 145 -14.61 21.40 -28.89
C GLY A 145 -15.70 21.05 -29.91
N ASP A 146 -15.34 20.19 -30.85
CA ASP A 146 -16.24 19.65 -31.86
C ASP A 146 -17.21 18.63 -31.22
N ALA A 147 -18.51 18.82 -31.43
CA ALA A 147 -19.52 17.90 -30.93
C ALA A 147 -19.42 16.49 -31.53
N ALA A 148 -18.91 16.37 -32.76
CA ALA A 148 -18.70 15.07 -33.42
C ALA A 148 -17.58 14.24 -32.79
N THR A 149 -16.70 14.87 -32.00
CA THR A 149 -15.59 14.18 -31.29
C THR A 149 -15.91 13.91 -29.81
N ALA A 150 -17.15 14.17 -29.39
CA ALA A 150 -17.52 14.03 -27.97
C ALA A 150 -17.40 12.59 -27.49
N THR A 151 -16.64 12.41 -26.42
CA THR A 151 -16.66 11.19 -25.61
C THR A 151 -17.17 11.54 -24.21
N ASN A 152 -17.73 10.56 -23.54
CA ASN A 152 -18.15 10.70 -22.15
C ASN A 152 -17.75 9.45 -21.35
N GLU A 153 -17.61 9.64 -20.07
CA GLU A 153 -17.37 8.58 -19.10
C GLU A 153 -18.15 8.84 -17.83
N SER A 154 -18.61 7.77 -17.20
CA SER A 154 -19.21 7.85 -15.89
C SER A 154 -18.81 6.63 -15.07
N LYS A 155 -18.69 6.82 -13.77
CA LYS A 155 -18.37 5.76 -12.81
C LYS A 155 -19.16 6.02 -11.54
N GLN A 156 -19.76 4.97 -11.03
CA GLN A 156 -20.41 4.99 -9.71
C GLN A 156 -20.12 3.68 -9.01
N TRP A 157 -19.84 3.76 -7.73
CA TRP A 157 -19.77 2.60 -6.86
C TRP A 157 -20.11 2.98 -5.41
N GLU A 158 -20.58 1.99 -4.68
CA GLU A 158 -20.91 2.10 -3.27
C GLU A 158 -20.26 0.96 -2.50
N ARG A 159 -19.87 1.21 -1.27
CA ARG A 159 -19.31 0.21 -0.37
C ARG A 159 -19.81 0.44 1.04
N SER A 160 -20.24 -0.62 1.70
CA SER A 160 -20.69 -0.56 3.07
C SER A 160 -20.02 -1.63 3.94
N THR A 161 -19.81 -1.28 5.20
CA THR A 161 -19.33 -2.21 6.23
C THR A 161 -20.18 -2.05 7.47
N VAL A 162 -20.53 -3.17 8.08
CA VAL A 162 -21.20 -3.22 9.39
C VAL A 162 -20.32 -4.03 10.33
N SER A 163 -20.10 -3.52 11.53
CA SER A 163 -19.23 -4.13 12.51
C SER A 163 -19.91 -4.24 13.86
N MET A 164 -19.69 -5.36 14.55
CA MET A 164 -20.00 -5.54 15.96
C MET A 164 -18.70 -5.74 16.71
N LEU A 165 -18.53 -5.07 17.82
CA LEU A 165 -17.30 -5.11 18.59
C LEU A 165 -17.56 -5.28 20.10
N GLY A 166 -16.61 -5.94 20.74
CA GLY A 166 -16.49 -6.03 22.18
C GLY A 166 -15.04 -5.89 22.60
N ARG A 167 -14.78 -5.16 23.68
CA ARG A 167 -13.42 -4.96 24.22
C ARG A 167 -13.46 -4.98 25.73
N VAL A 168 -12.47 -5.62 26.33
CA VAL A 168 -12.25 -5.62 27.78
C VAL A 168 -10.84 -5.16 28.06
N LEU A 169 -10.70 -4.23 28.98
CA LEU A 169 -9.44 -3.82 29.59
C LEU A 169 -9.52 -4.13 31.07
N TYR A 170 -8.57 -4.87 31.58
CA TYR A 170 -8.52 -5.24 32.99
C TYR A 170 -7.15 -4.96 33.57
N ASN A 171 -7.14 -4.36 34.74
CA ASN A 171 -5.93 -4.03 35.47
C ASN A 171 -6.09 -4.53 36.91
N TYR A 172 -5.11 -5.28 37.38
CA TYR A 172 -5.02 -5.75 38.76
C TYR A 172 -3.78 -5.17 39.42
N LYS A 173 -4.00 -4.42 40.51
CA LYS A 173 -2.95 -3.78 41.33
C LYS A 173 -2.07 -2.76 40.57
N GLY A 174 -2.46 -2.27 39.39
CA GLY A 174 -1.59 -1.50 38.54
C GLY A 174 -0.41 -2.28 37.93
N ARG A 175 -0.31 -3.58 38.19
CA ARG A 175 0.83 -4.43 37.80
C ARG A 175 0.51 -5.38 36.68
N TYR A 176 -0.66 -6.03 36.73
CA TYR A 176 -1.07 -7.03 35.74
C TYR A 176 -2.13 -6.43 34.86
N LEU A 177 -1.77 -6.24 33.59
CA LEU A 177 -2.60 -5.61 32.57
C LEU A 177 -3.06 -6.69 31.60
N PHE A 178 -4.35 -6.72 31.31
CA PHE A 178 -4.93 -7.60 30.31
C PHE A 178 -5.84 -6.81 29.41
N ASN A 179 -5.78 -7.07 28.09
CA ASN A 179 -6.75 -6.60 27.13
C ASN A 179 -7.22 -7.74 26.24
N GLY A 180 -8.51 -7.71 25.90
CA GLY A 180 -9.11 -8.64 24.95
C GLY A 180 -10.09 -7.90 24.08
N SER A 181 -10.12 -8.19 22.79
CA SER A 181 -11.13 -7.66 21.89
C SER A 181 -11.63 -8.71 20.91
N PHE A 182 -12.88 -8.55 20.54
CA PHE A 182 -13.57 -9.27 19.49
C PHE A 182 -14.23 -8.29 18.56
N ARG A 183 -14.12 -8.55 17.24
CA ARG A 183 -14.81 -7.79 16.24
C ARG A 183 -15.33 -8.72 15.14
N ARG A 184 -16.57 -8.53 14.75
CA ARG A 184 -17.18 -9.19 13.61
C ARG A 184 -17.56 -8.14 12.59
N ASP A 185 -16.94 -8.22 11.40
CA ASP A 185 -17.13 -7.28 10.30
C ASP A 185 -17.82 -7.95 9.13
N GLY A 186 -18.81 -7.25 8.57
CA GLY A 186 -19.48 -7.62 7.32
C GLY A 186 -19.25 -6.54 6.27
N SER A 187 -18.87 -6.93 5.05
CA SER A 187 -18.58 -6.02 3.94
C SER A 187 -19.39 -6.33 2.69
N SER A 188 -19.91 -5.29 2.04
CA SER A 188 -20.56 -5.40 0.75
C SER A 188 -19.63 -5.86 -0.37
N ALA A 189 -18.33 -5.68 -0.24
CA ALA A 189 -17.34 -6.14 -1.22
C ALA A 189 -17.34 -7.66 -1.42
N PHE A 190 -17.85 -8.43 -0.44
CA PHE A 190 -17.96 -9.88 -0.47
C PHE A 190 -19.41 -10.39 -0.53
N SER A 191 -20.38 -9.55 -0.92
CA SER A 191 -21.81 -9.88 -0.87
C SER A 191 -22.21 -11.09 -1.72
N TYR A 192 -21.49 -11.33 -2.82
CA TYR A 192 -21.79 -12.46 -3.73
C TYR A 192 -20.96 -13.71 -3.48
N THR A 193 -20.17 -13.75 -2.40
CA THR A 193 -19.22 -14.85 -2.13
C THR A 193 -19.66 -15.77 -1.00
N GLY A 194 -20.67 -15.41 -0.20
CA GLY A 194 -20.98 -16.08 1.06
C GLY A 194 -19.97 -15.79 2.20
N ASN A 195 -18.86 -15.07 1.92
CA ASN A 195 -17.79 -14.75 2.87
C ASN A 195 -17.88 -13.29 3.36
N GLN A 196 -19.06 -12.72 3.40
CA GLN A 196 -19.29 -11.32 3.82
C GLN A 196 -18.78 -11.04 5.22
N TRP A 197 -18.97 -11.99 6.15
CA TRP A 197 -18.68 -11.81 7.56
C TRP A 197 -17.38 -12.49 7.96
N GLN A 198 -16.53 -11.75 8.67
CA GLN A 198 -15.30 -12.25 9.25
C GLN A 198 -15.18 -11.86 10.71
N ASN A 199 -14.60 -12.75 11.51
CA ASN A 199 -14.33 -12.54 12.93
C ASN A 199 -12.85 -12.24 13.15
N PHE A 200 -12.59 -11.28 14.00
CA PHE A 200 -11.25 -10.85 14.40
C PHE A 200 -11.15 -10.85 15.93
N TYR A 201 -10.00 -11.27 16.42
CA TYR A 201 -9.74 -11.41 17.85
C TYR A 201 -8.41 -10.76 18.17
N SER A 202 -8.29 -10.17 19.35
CA SER A 202 -6.99 -9.82 19.90
C SER A 202 -6.95 -10.05 21.40
N ILE A 203 -5.80 -10.46 21.90
CA ILE A 203 -5.49 -10.55 23.31
C ILE A 203 -4.10 -9.96 23.53
N GLY A 204 -3.93 -9.31 24.68
CA GLY A 204 -2.65 -8.79 25.11
C GLY A 204 -2.53 -8.84 26.63
N ALA A 205 -1.32 -9.02 27.08
CA ALA A 205 -0.97 -8.99 28.49
C ALA A 205 0.27 -8.13 28.73
N GLY A 206 0.29 -7.46 29.87
CA GLY A 206 1.42 -6.67 30.33
C GLY A 206 1.66 -6.89 31.82
N TRP A 207 2.92 -6.97 32.21
CA TRP A 207 3.34 -7.08 33.58
C TRP A 207 4.31 -5.97 33.92
N LEU A 208 3.88 -5.06 34.80
CA LEU A 208 4.75 -4.04 35.38
C LEU A 208 5.59 -4.70 36.48
N MET A 209 6.69 -5.29 36.08
CA MET A 209 7.57 -6.05 36.94
C MET A 209 8.25 -5.18 38.00
N SER A 210 8.52 -3.90 37.67
CA SER A 210 9.07 -2.91 38.61
C SER A 210 8.18 -2.63 39.80
N GLU A 211 6.87 -2.91 39.73
CA GLU A 211 5.94 -2.73 40.85
C GLU A 211 5.94 -3.89 41.83
N GLU A 212 6.68 -4.96 41.57
CA GLU A 212 6.80 -6.11 42.46
C GLU A 212 7.73 -5.83 43.64
N GLU A 213 7.43 -6.46 44.79
CA GLU A 213 8.21 -6.25 46.04
C GLU A 213 9.70 -6.54 45.84
N PHE A 214 10.04 -7.60 45.07
CA PHE A 214 11.44 -7.99 44.83
C PHE A 214 12.23 -7.04 43.94
N MET A 215 11.56 -6.06 43.28
CA MET A 215 12.19 -5.04 42.43
C MET A 215 12.35 -3.69 43.12
N LYS A 216 11.70 -3.45 44.24
CA LYS A 216 11.65 -2.13 44.91
C LYS A 216 13.01 -1.60 45.34
N ASP A 217 13.97 -2.46 45.62
CA ASP A 217 15.33 -2.06 46.04
C ASP A 217 16.22 -1.64 44.90
N ILE A 218 15.75 -1.76 43.64
CA ILE A 218 16.51 -1.39 42.43
C ILE A 218 16.27 0.07 42.10
N THR A 219 17.03 0.97 42.71
CA THR A 219 16.79 2.41 42.64
C THR A 219 17.15 3.08 41.29
N TRP A 220 17.90 2.41 40.43
CA TRP A 220 18.28 2.91 39.10
C TRP A 220 17.29 2.53 38.02
N LEU A 221 16.35 1.61 38.29
CA LEU A 221 15.30 1.16 37.41
C LEU A 221 13.97 1.75 37.86
N ASP A 222 13.42 2.69 37.08
CA ASP A 222 12.16 3.39 37.42
C ASP A 222 10.93 2.60 36.95
N MET A 223 11.03 1.88 35.83
CA MET A 223 9.98 1.06 35.29
C MET A 223 10.57 -0.10 34.50
N LEU A 224 10.00 -1.28 34.68
CA LEU A 224 10.19 -2.44 33.82
C LEU A 224 8.83 -3.08 33.53
N LYS A 225 8.47 -3.14 32.26
CA LYS A 225 7.23 -3.76 31.80
C LYS A 225 7.53 -4.81 30.74
N LEU A 226 7.07 -6.01 30.97
CA LEU A 226 7.02 -7.07 29.97
C LEU A 226 5.65 -7.03 29.28
N LYS A 227 5.61 -7.21 27.98
CA LYS A 227 4.37 -7.18 27.21
C LYS A 227 4.37 -8.23 26.12
N GLY A 228 3.19 -8.74 25.82
CA GLY A 228 2.97 -9.63 24.68
C GLY A 228 1.55 -9.50 24.18
N SER A 229 1.38 -9.62 22.89
CA SER A 229 0.06 -9.60 22.27
C SER A 229 -0.01 -10.56 21.07
N TRP A 230 -1.22 -11.00 20.80
CA TRP A 230 -1.60 -11.72 19.60
C TRP A 230 -2.91 -11.17 19.09
N GLY A 231 -3.05 -11.05 17.77
CA GLY A 231 -4.31 -10.60 17.21
C GLY A 231 -4.43 -10.87 15.71
N THR A 232 -5.66 -10.73 15.25
CA THR A 232 -6.03 -10.85 13.84
C THR A 232 -6.71 -9.59 13.36
N LEU A 233 -6.38 -9.16 12.13
CA LEU A 233 -6.97 -8.02 11.45
C LEU A 233 -7.44 -8.45 10.07
N GLY A 234 -8.50 -7.81 9.55
CA GLY A 234 -9.01 -8.02 8.20
C GLY A 234 -8.65 -6.86 7.28
N ASN A 235 -8.35 -7.19 6.03
CA ASN A 235 -8.23 -6.23 4.96
C ASN A 235 -9.27 -6.55 3.88
N GLN A 236 -9.98 -5.52 3.43
CA GLN A 236 -10.97 -5.55 2.35
C GLN A 236 -10.65 -4.53 1.26
N ASN A 237 -9.43 -4.00 1.25
CA ASN A 237 -9.06 -2.98 0.28
C ASN A 237 -8.89 -3.62 -1.10
N LEU A 238 -9.82 -3.35 -1.97
CA LEU A 238 -9.94 -3.88 -3.31
C LEU A 238 -10.12 -2.72 -4.28
N ASP A 239 -9.42 -2.76 -5.41
CA ASP A 239 -9.55 -1.74 -6.46
C ASP A 239 -10.92 -1.81 -7.15
N LYS A 240 -11.57 -2.98 -7.13
CA LYS A 240 -12.92 -3.20 -7.66
C LYS A 240 -13.94 -3.19 -6.53
N ALA A 241 -15.03 -2.45 -6.70
CA ALA A 241 -16.08 -2.36 -5.67
C ALA A 241 -16.81 -3.69 -5.46
N TYR A 242 -17.00 -4.47 -6.55
CA TYR A 242 -17.75 -5.72 -6.57
C TYR A 242 -16.96 -6.83 -7.28
N PRO A 243 -15.83 -7.28 -6.73
CA PRO A 243 -14.89 -8.17 -7.45
C PRO A 243 -15.44 -9.57 -7.72
N ALA A 244 -16.51 -9.98 -7.04
CA ALA A 244 -17.17 -11.27 -7.23
C ALA A 244 -18.39 -11.19 -8.19
N GLU A 245 -18.74 -9.99 -8.66
CA GLU A 245 -19.89 -9.76 -9.52
C GLU A 245 -19.49 -9.84 -11.01
N PRO A 246 -20.22 -10.56 -11.86
CA PRO A 246 -19.92 -10.66 -13.30
C PRO A 246 -20.37 -9.39 -14.04
N LEU A 247 -19.48 -8.41 -14.15
CA LEU A 247 -19.72 -7.19 -14.92
C LEU A 247 -19.43 -7.42 -16.41
N LEU A 248 -20.29 -6.88 -17.28
CA LEU A 248 -20.12 -6.95 -18.71
C LEU A 248 -19.61 -5.62 -19.28
N THR A 249 -18.79 -5.71 -20.31
CA THR A 249 -18.34 -4.55 -21.11
C THR A 249 -18.67 -4.80 -22.58
N ASN A 250 -18.99 -3.73 -23.31
CA ASN A 250 -19.27 -3.73 -24.76
C ASN A 250 -18.06 -3.31 -25.60
N ALA A 251 -16.84 -3.52 -25.10
CA ALA A 251 -15.60 -3.09 -25.75
C ALA A 251 -15.25 -3.86 -27.05
N TYR A 252 -16.02 -4.87 -27.40
CA TYR A 252 -15.76 -5.78 -28.52
C TYR A 252 -16.88 -5.76 -29.54
N SER A 253 -16.52 -6.04 -30.80
CA SER A 253 -17.47 -6.20 -31.88
C SER A 253 -17.26 -7.54 -32.57
N ALA A 254 -18.35 -8.18 -32.95
CA ALA A 254 -18.34 -9.43 -33.69
C ALA A 254 -18.96 -9.23 -35.10
N VAL A 255 -18.44 -9.95 -36.08
CA VAL A 255 -18.91 -9.88 -37.47
C VAL A 255 -19.78 -11.11 -37.76
N PHE A 256 -21.00 -10.88 -38.14
CA PHE A 256 -21.95 -11.95 -38.50
C PHE A 256 -22.65 -11.69 -39.83
N GLY A 257 -23.11 -12.78 -40.47
CA GLY A 257 -23.98 -12.76 -41.63
C GLY A 257 -23.26 -12.65 -42.99
N LYS A 258 -24.07 -12.75 -44.05
CA LYS A 258 -23.67 -12.50 -45.42
C LYS A 258 -24.75 -11.61 -46.07
N PRO A 259 -24.42 -10.32 -46.40
CA PRO A 259 -23.14 -9.65 -46.22
C PRO A 259 -22.74 -9.46 -44.74
N SER A 260 -21.45 -9.38 -44.47
CA SER A 260 -20.92 -9.25 -43.12
C SER A 260 -21.39 -7.95 -42.49
N ALA A 261 -21.95 -8.01 -41.29
CA ALA A 261 -22.32 -6.85 -40.48
C ALA A 261 -21.64 -6.90 -39.11
N ILE A 262 -21.23 -5.72 -38.61
CA ILE A 262 -20.59 -5.57 -37.33
C ILE A 262 -21.65 -5.37 -36.25
N TYR A 263 -21.63 -6.23 -35.23
CA TYR A 263 -22.52 -6.15 -34.07
C TYR A 263 -21.73 -5.89 -32.81
N PRO A 264 -22.21 -5.02 -31.90
CA PRO A 264 -21.58 -4.86 -30.60
C PRO A 264 -21.68 -6.18 -29.81
N GLY A 265 -20.55 -6.59 -29.27
CA GLY A 265 -20.45 -7.78 -28.42
C GLY A 265 -20.24 -7.40 -26.97
N TYR A 266 -20.72 -8.24 -26.07
CA TYR A 266 -20.49 -8.11 -24.64
C TYR A 266 -19.56 -9.22 -24.18
N GLN A 267 -18.65 -8.87 -23.29
CA GLN A 267 -17.79 -9.85 -22.65
C GLN A 267 -17.64 -9.49 -21.16
N LEU A 268 -17.20 -10.45 -20.35
CA LEU A 268 -16.88 -10.18 -18.96
C LEU A 268 -15.76 -9.13 -18.88
N SER A 269 -15.98 -8.07 -18.11
CA SER A 269 -14.98 -7.04 -17.89
C SER A 269 -13.77 -7.56 -17.08
N TYR A 270 -14.01 -8.58 -16.25
CA TYR A 270 -13.02 -9.38 -15.53
C TYR A 270 -13.65 -10.71 -15.10
N LEU A 271 -12.79 -11.66 -14.74
CA LEU A 271 -13.26 -12.96 -14.24
C LEU A 271 -13.71 -12.81 -12.79
N PRO A 272 -15.01 -12.97 -12.46
CA PRO A 272 -15.49 -12.88 -11.10
C PRO A 272 -15.02 -14.08 -10.26
N ASN A 273 -14.72 -13.86 -8.99
CA ASN A 273 -14.32 -14.91 -8.07
C ASN A 273 -15.39 -15.11 -6.98
N PRO A 274 -16.27 -16.14 -7.11
CA PRO A 274 -17.31 -16.42 -6.12
C PRO A 274 -16.77 -16.93 -4.77
N ASN A 275 -15.52 -17.36 -4.71
CA ASN A 275 -14.86 -17.86 -3.50
C ASN A 275 -14.01 -16.79 -2.79
N LEU A 276 -14.07 -15.55 -3.25
CA LEU A 276 -13.31 -14.46 -2.68
C LEU A 276 -13.63 -14.28 -1.20
N ARG A 277 -12.60 -14.10 -0.38
CA ARG A 277 -12.71 -13.91 1.06
C ARG A 277 -11.77 -12.80 1.56
N TRP A 278 -11.97 -12.39 2.78
CA TRP A 278 -11.14 -11.40 3.44
C TRP A 278 -9.67 -11.83 3.47
N GLU A 279 -8.79 -10.89 3.16
CA GLU A 279 -7.40 -11.02 3.53
C GLU A 279 -7.28 -10.88 5.04
N LYS A 280 -6.55 -11.79 5.68
CA LYS A 280 -6.40 -11.87 7.13
C LYS A 280 -4.93 -11.68 7.50
N VAL A 281 -4.69 -10.73 8.37
CA VAL A 281 -3.38 -10.53 8.99
C VAL A 281 -3.45 -11.13 10.40
N GLU A 282 -2.52 -12.02 10.70
CA GLU A 282 -2.29 -12.57 12.03
C GLU A 282 -0.92 -12.10 12.51
N ALA A 283 -0.90 -11.46 13.67
CA ALA A 283 0.32 -10.91 14.24
C ALA A 283 0.45 -11.29 15.71
N TRP A 284 1.67 -11.54 16.14
CA TRP A 284 2.03 -11.63 17.55
C TRP A 284 3.32 -10.84 17.79
N GLU A 285 3.43 -10.36 18.99
CA GLU A 285 4.58 -9.60 19.46
C GLU A 285 4.87 -9.90 20.91
N ALA A 286 6.15 -9.83 21.28
CA ALA A 286 6.61 -9.93 22.66
C ALA A 286 7.76 -8.94 22.85
N GLY A 287 7.75 -8.23 23.96
CA GLY A 287 8.74 -7.19 24.20
C GLY A 287 8.85 -6.76 25.65
N ALA A 288 9.80 -5.90 25.87
CA ALA A 288 10.05 -5.24 27.15
C ALA A 288 10.22 -3.74 26.95
N GLU A 289 9.78 -2.99 27.93
CA GLU A 289 9.91 -1.53 28.03
C GLU A 289 10.49 -1.19 29.39
N ALA A 290 11.52 -0.37 29.43
CA ALA A 290 12.18 -0.02 30.69
C ALA A 290 12.59 1.46 30.72
N ASN A 291 12.42 2.06 31.90
CA ASN A 291 12.89 3.42 32.20
C ASN A 291 13.95 3.34 33.30
N PHE A 292 14.99 4.14 33.13
CA PHE A 292 16.15 4.16 34.02
C PHE A 292 16.51 5.58 34.44
N PHE A 293 17.19 5.72 35.59
CA PHE A 293 17.84 6.94 36.05
C PHE A 293 16.86 8.12 36.18
N ARG A 294 15.74 7.95 36.85
CA ARG A 294 14.68 8.94 37.00
C ARG A 294 14.04 9.32 35.64
N ASN A 295 13.71 8.28 34.87
CA ASN A 295 13.13 8.41 33.51
C ASN A 295 13.99 9.20 32.51
N ARG A 296 15.32 9.26 32.70
CA ARG A 296 16.23 9.87 31.72
C ARG A 296 16.48 8.98 30.52
N LEU A 297 16.62 7.67 30.76
CA LEU A 297 16.80 6.68 29.69
C LEU A 297 15.55 5.82 29.57
N HIS A 298 14.98 5.78 28.38
CA HIS A 298 13.92 4.88 28.00
C HIS A 298 14.43 3.90 26.94
N ILE A 299 14.19 2.61 27.15
CA ILE A 299 14.53 1.54 26.20
C ILE A 299 13.29 0.69 25.98
N GLU A 300 12.96 0.44 24.72
CA GLU A 300 11.91 -0.48 24.31
C GLU A 300 12.47 -1.43 23.26
N GLY A 301 12.22 -2.72 23.45
CA GLY A 301 12.56 -3.76 22.50
C GLY A 301 11.37 -4.70 22.27
N VAL A 302 11.04 -4.95 21.01
CA VAL A 302 9.91 -5.82 20.62
C VAL A 302 10.36 -6.73 19.50
N TYR A 303 10.10 -8.01 19.64
CA TYR A 303 10.11 -8.97 18.54
C TYR A 303 8.69 -9.11 18.01
N TYR A 304 8.52 -9.06 16.70
CA TYR A 304 7.22 -9.21 16.04
C TYR A 304 7.28 -10.25 14.91
N GLN A 305 6.13 -10.91 14.71
CA GLN A 305 5.88 -11.72 13.51
C GLN A 305 4.46 -11.47 13.03
N LYS A 306 4.35 -11.12 11.76
CA LYS A 306 3.10 -10.79 11.07
C LYS A 306 2.96 -11.68 9.84
N THR A 307 1.88 -12.45 9.77
CA THR A 307 1.55 -13.28 8.62
C THR A 307 0.27 -12.78 7.96
N THR A 308 0.36 -12.34 6.72
CA THR A 308 -0.78 -12.04 5.88
C THR A 308 -1.20 -13.32 5.17
N LYS A 309 -2.43 -13.76 5.38
CA LYS A 309 -3.05 -14.94 4.77
C LYS A 309 -4.12 -14.50 3.80
N ASP A 310 -4.37 -15.32 2.77
CA ASP A 310 -5.41 -15.04 1.77
C ASP A 310 -5.19 -13.66 1.09
N LEU A 311 -3.93 -13.34 0.78
CA LEU A 311 -3.52 -12.06 0.16
C LEU A 311 -4.41 -11.75 -1.05
N LEU A 312 -5.04 -10.58 -1.05
CA LEU A 312 -5.89 -10.10 -2.13
C LEU A 312 -5.02 -9.44 -3.20
N ALA A 313 -4.97 -10.05 -4.39
CA ALA A 313 -4.25 -9.49 -5.52
C ALA A 313 -4.89 -9.90 -6.85
N GLU A 314 -4.47 -9.27 -7.94
CA GLU A 314 -4.92 -9.62 -9.28
C GLU A 314 -4.40 -10.99 -9.70
N VAL A 315 -5.31 -11.83 -10.19
CA VAL A 315 -5.01 -13.13 -10.80
C VAL A 315 -4.94 -12.93 -12.30
N PRO A 316 -3.87 -13.35 -12.99
CA PRO A 316 -3.78 -13.27 -14.44
C PRO A 316 -5.02 -13.84 -15.13
N GLY A 317 -5.55 -13.11 -16.11
CA GLY A 317 -6.72 -13.52 -16.87
C GLY A 317 -6.43 -14.75 -17.74
N ILE A 318 -7.45 -15.58 -17.93
CA ILE A 318 -7.39 -16.71 -18.86
C ILE A 318 -7.84 -16.22 -20.24
N SER A 319 -7.06 -16.50 -21.29
CA SER A 319 -7.44 -16.33 -22.70
C SER A 319 -8.10 -14.97 -23.02
N GLY A 320 -7.43 -13.86 -22.72
CA GLY A 320 -7.88 -12.52 -23.13
C GLY A 320 -8.89 -11.86 -22.20
N THR A 321 -9.22 -12.44 -21.05
CA THR A 321 -9.97 -11.75 -20.00
C THR A 321 -9.09 -10.83 -19.18
N VAL A 322 -9.64 -9.71 -18.72
CA VAL A 322 -8.97 -8.84 -17.76
C VAL A 322 -8.77 -9.59 -16.43
N PRO A 323 -7.63 -9.42 -15.76
CA PRO A 323 -7.38 -10.03 -14.46
C PRO A 323 -8.50 -9.79 -13.47
N GLY A 324 -8.91 -10.85 -12.76
CA GLY A 324 -9.82 -10.78 -11.62
C GLY A 324 -9.05 -10.60 -10.31
N ILE A 325 -9.77 -10.48 -9.21
CA ILE A 325 -9.18 -10.49 -7.87
C ILE A 325 -9.28 -11.89 -7.26
N GLY A 326 -8.20 -12.36 -6.64
CA GLY A 326 -8.16 -13.65 -5.95
C GLY A 326 -7.42 -13.58 -4.62
N ASN A 327 -7.58 -14.64 -3.83
CA ASN A 327 -6.79 -14.86 -2.62
C ASN A 327 -5.54 -15.68 -3.01
N LEU A 328 -4.39 -15.02 -3.16
CA LEU A 328 -3.23 -15.59 -3.85
C LEU A 328 -2.26 -16.36 -2.97
N GLY A 329 -2.31 -16.20 -1.64
CA GLY A 329 -1.35 -16.92 -0.81
C GLY A 329 -1.06 -16.24 0.53
N SER A 330 0.11 -16.50 1.07
CA SER A 330 0.51 -16.01 2.39
C SER A 330 1.92 -15.44 2.38
N ILE A 331 2.11 -14.35 3.13
CA ILE A 331 3.39 -13.64 3.28
C ILE A 331 3.67 -13.44 4.76
N GLU A 332 4.90 -13.73 5.18
CA GLU A 332 5.41 -13.48 6.53
C GLU A 332 6.35 -12.27 6.54
N ASN A 333 6.19 -11.41 7.54
CA ASN A 333 7.14 -10.39 7.94
C ASN A 333 7.49 -10.58 9.41
N LYS A 334 8.76 -10.57 9.76
CA LYS A 334 9.21 -10.67 11.15
C LYS A 334 10.49 -9.88 11.36
N GLY A 335 10.71 -9.47 12.60
CA GLY A 335 11.88 -8.68 12.93
C GLY A 335 11.91 -8.27 14.39
N VAL A 336 12.86 -7.39 14.68
CA VAL A 336 13.04 -6.75 15.98
C VAL A 336 12.91 -5.25 15.80
N GLU A 337 12.18 -4.62 16.70
CA GLU A 337 12.11 -3.18 16.85
C GLU A 337 12.82 -2.80 18.15
N LEU A 338 13.69 -1.80 18.09
CA LEU A 338 14.42 -1.25 19.22
C LEU A 338 14.28 0.26 19.22
N ALA A 339 13.90 0.83 20.34
CA ALA A 339 13.90 2.28 20.56
C ALA A 339 14.68 2.61 21.83
N ILE A 340 15.54 3.62 21.75
CA ILE A 340 16.32 4.13 22.86
C ILE A 340 16.17 5.65 22.88
N ASN A 341 15.80 6.21 24.02
CA ASN A 341 15.69 7.64 24.20
C ASN A 341 16.39 8.06 25.49
N TRP A 342 17.31 8.99 25.37
CA TRP A 342 17.95 9.67 26.50
C TRP A 342 17.53 11.13 26.54
N ARG A 343 17.13 11.61 27.73
CA ARG A 343 16.74 12.99 27.96
C ARG A 343 17.29 13.45 29.28
N ASP A 344 18.01 14.59 29.30
CA ASP A 344 18.55 15.18 30.52
C ASP A 344 18.64 16.71 30.43
N GLN A 345 18.86 17.34 31.57
CA GLN A 345 19.04 18.77 31.69
C GLN A 345 20.20 19.06 32.64
N ILE A 346 21.15 19.91 32.21
CA ILE A 346 22.31 20.36 32.98
C ILE A 346 22.31 21.89 32.97
N GLY A 347 21.88 22.48 34.09
CA GLY A 347 21.68 23.92 34.16
C GLY A 347 20.64 24.42 33.16
N ASP A 348 21.04 25.40 32.34
CA ASP A 348 20.17 25.94 31.27
C ASP A 348 20.16 25.10 29.98
N TRP A 349 20.97 24.02 29.91
CA TRP A 349 21.06 23.14 28.76
C TRP A 349 20.15 21.93 28.95
N GLY A 350 19.20 21.76 28.07
CA GLY A 350 18.45 20.54 27.93
C GLY A 350 18.89 19.81 26.66
N TYR A 351 18.92 18.46 26.69
CA TYR A 351 19.23 17.67 25.52
C TYR A 351 18.46 16.37 25.49
N ASN A 352 18.12 15.93 24.29
CA ASN A 352 17.53 14.62 24.03
C ASN A 352 18.24 13.94 22.86
N VAL A 353 18.46 12.65 23.00
CA VAL A 353 19.02 11.78 21.98
C VAL A 353 18.11 10.57 21.85
N GLY A 354 17.52 10.41 20.69
CA GLY A 354 16.68 9.26 20.35
C GLY A 354 17.30 8.45 19.22
N ALA A 355 17.18 7.14 19.29
CA ALA A 355 17.47 6.24 18.18
C ALA A 355 16.41 5.15 18.11
N ASN A 356 16.00 4.77 16.89
CA ASN A 356 15.17 3.60 16.65
C ASN A 356 15.76 2.77 15.52
N LEU A 357 15.52 1.48 15.58
CA LEU A 357 15.97 0.49 14.62
C LEU A 357 14.87 -0.54 14.44
N THR A 358 14.53 -0.85 13.20
CA THR A 358 13.63 -1.96 12.86
C THR A 358 14.33 -2.88 11.88
N THR A 359 14.44 -4.17 12.21
CA THR A 359 14.88 -5.20 11.27
C THR A 359 13.68 -5.82 10.60
N ILE A 360 13.81 -6.21 9.32
CA ILE A 360 12.72 -6.75 8.53
C ILE A 360 13.20 -8.00 7.80
N LYS A 361 12.46 -9.11 7.94
CA LYS A 361 12.60 -10.28 7.08
C LYS A 361 11.26 -10.58 6.46
N ASN A 362 11.19 -10.41 5.15
CA ASN A 362 10.00 -10.71 4.34
C ASN A 362 10.15 -12.06 3.66
N LYS A 363 9.10 -12.88 3.62
CA LYS A 363 9.07 -14.15 2.94
C LYS A 363 7.67 -14.51 2.46
N VAL A 364 7.53 -14.87 1.20
CA VAL A 364 6.33 -15.49 0.66
C VAL A 364 6.29 -16.94 1.12
N LEU A 365 5.27 -17.31 1.89
CA LEU A 365 5.12 -18.67 2.44
C LEU A 365 4.47 -19.62 1.43
N SER A 366 3.45 -19.15 0.73
CA SER A 366 2.71 -19.92 -0.28
C SER A 366 2.07 -18.99 -1.31
N LEU A 367 1.85 -19.51 -2.50
CA LEU A 367 0.98 -18.92 -3.53
C LEU A 367 -0.12 -19.93 -3.89
N VAL A 368 -1.02 -19.57 -4.82
CA VAL A 368 -2.19 -20.38 -5.24
C VAL A 368 -1.81 -21.82 -5.60
N GLN A 369 -0.64 -22.00 -6.19
CA GLN A 369 -0.13 -23.30 -6.66
C GLN A 369 1.39 -23.35 -6.48
N ASP A 370 1.91 -24.53 -6.18
CA ASP A 370 3.36 -24.74 -6.10
C ASP A 370 4.02 -24.43 -7.46
N GLY A 371 5.14 -23.71 -7.39
CA GLY A 371 5.86 -23.24 -8.58
C GLY A 371 5.24 -22.02 -9.28
N TYR A 372 4.07 -21.53 -8.81
CA TYR A 372 3.48 -20.33 -9.34
C TYR A 372 4.31 -19.10 -9.00
N SER A 373 4.46 -18.18 -9.96
CA SER A 373 5.13 -16.90 -9.77
C SER A 373 4.29 -15.76 -10.32
N ILE A 374 4.30 -14.64 -9.59
CA ILE A 374 3.75 -13.38 -10.06
C ILE A 374 4.90 -12.56 -10.62
N ILE A 375 4.78 -12.16 -11.87
CA ILE A 375 5.80 -11.38 -12.58
C ILE A 375 5.24 -9.98 -12.80
N ALA A 376 6.02 -8.98 -12.44
CA ALA A 376 5.66 -7.57 -12.56
C ALA A 376 6.84 -6.71 -13.05
N GLY A 377 6.52 -5.47 -13.41
CA GLY A 377 7.46 -4.49 -13.95
C GLY A 377 7.55 -4.53 -15.48
N ASP A 378 7.89 -3.39 -16.09
CA ASP A 378 7.91 -3.17 -17.54
C ASP A 378 8.86 -4.12 -18.30
N LYS A 379 9.86 -4.66 -17.62
CA LYS A 379 10.83 -5.62 -18.14
C LYS A 379 10.74 -6.98 -17.46
N SER A 380 9.64 -7.28 -16.77
CA SER A 380 9.47 -8.53 -16.01
C SER A 380 10.59 -8.77 -15.00
N GLN A 381 11.07 -7.70 -14.37
CA GLN A 381 12.22 -7.75 -13.46
C GLN A 381 11.86 -8.14 -12.02
N SER A 382 10.59 -7.99 -11.65
CA SER A 382 10.10 -8.26 -10.29
C SER A 382 9.35 -9.58 -10.25
N TYR A 383 9.75 -10.45 -9.35
CA TYR A 383 9.16 -11.78 -9.16
C TYR A 383 8.65 -11.93 -7.72
N THR A 384 7.55 -12.63 -7.57
CA THR A 384 7.03 -13.07 -6.28
C THR A 384 6.80 -14.57 -6.36
N MET A 385 7.51 -15.34 -5.55
CA MET A 385 7.44 -16.79 -5.54
C MET A 385 7.61 -17.31 -4.09
N ALA A 386 7.00 -18.44 -3.79
CA ALA A 386 7.12 -19.06 -2.48
C ALA A 386 8.59 -19.35 -2.13
N GLY A 387 8.96 -19.04 -0.88
CA GLY A 387 10.33 -19.20 -0.38
C GLY A 387 11.22 -17.96 -0.46
N TYR A 388 10.85 -16.96 -1.25
CA TYR A 388 11.60 -15.72 -1.50
C TYR A 388 10.86 -14.48 -0.93
N PRO A 389 11.54 -13.32 -0.83
CA PRO A 389 10.87 -12.04 -0.54
C PRO A 389 9.86 -11.68 -1.63
N ILE A 390 8.86 -10.86 -1.29
CA ILE A 390 7.90 -10.34 -2.26
C ILE A 390 8.59 -9.38 -3.23
N GLY A 391 8.35 -9.55 -4.54
CA GLY A 391 8.84 -8.62 -5.55
C GLY A 391 10.35 -8.61 -5.74
N TYR A 392 11.06 -9.66 -5.36
CA TYR A 392 12.51 -9.75 -5.53
C TYR A 392 12.92 -9.63 -7.01
N PHE A 393 14.13 -9.12 -7.26
CA PHE A 393 14.65 -9.00 -8.62
C PHE A 393 15.20 -10.34 -9.08
N TYR A 394 14.75 -10.76 -10.26
CA TYR A 394 15.08 -12.07 -10.84
C TYR A 394 15.80 -11.90 -12.17
N GLY A 395 16.94 -12.51 -12.30
CA GLY A 395 17.78 -12.40 -13.49
C GLY A 395 19.08 -13.19 -13.38
N TYR A 396 20.01 -12.88 -14.25
CA TYR A 396 21.33 -13.51 -14.25
C TYR A 396 22.28 -12.78 -13.30
N LYS A 397 22.98 -13.52 -12.47
CA LYS A 397 24.02 -12.97 -11.60
C LYS A 397 25.30 -12.75 -12.41
N VAL A 398 25.79 -11.52 -12.42
CA VAL A 398 27.04 -11.14 -13.11
C VAL A 398 28.22 -11.43 -12.20
N GLU A 399 29.26 -12.12 -12.72
CA GLU A 399 30.55 -12.34 -12.06
C GLU A 399 31.63 -11.37 -12.53
N GLY A 400 31.49 -10.80 -13.72
CA GLY A 400 32.45 -9.89 -14.29
C GLY A 400 32.18 -9.60 -15.76
N VAL A 401 33.23 -9.19 -16.46
CA VAL A 401 33.25 -8.95 -17.92
C VAL A 401 34.38 -9.79 -18.51
N TYR A 402 34.07 -10.48 -19.59
CA TYR A 402 35.10 -11.27 -20.30
C TYR A 402 36.23 -10.39 -20.83
N GLN A 403 37.46 -10.75 -20.51
CA GLN A 403 38.64 -9.97 -20.93
C GLN A 403 39.28 -10.50 -22.20
N THR A 404 39.25 -11.81 -22.43
CA THR A 404 39.89 -12.46 -23.57
C THR A 404 39.08 -13.65 -24.09
N ASP A 405 39.37 -14.07 -25.35
CA ASP A 405 38.76 -15.26 -25.95
C ASP A 405 39.16 -16.56 -25.22
N GLU A 406 40.38 -16.61 -24.62
CA GLU A 406 40.82 -17.76 -23.84
C GLU A 406 40.01 -17.89 -22.53
N GLU A 407 39.59 -16.77 -21.93
CA GLU A 407 38.71 -16.79 -20.76
C GLU A 407 37.32 -17.31 -21.15
N ILE A 408 36.79 -16.89 -22.28
CA ILE A 408 35.48 -17.35 -22.81
C ILE A 408 35.55 -18.88 -23.03
N ALA A 409 36.60 -19.37 -23.67
CA ALA A 409 36.75 -20.79 -23.96
C ALA A 409 36.84 -21.69 -22.71
N LYS A 410 37.24 -21.13 -21.56
CA LYS A 410 37.38 -21.85 -20.28
C LYS A 410 36.14 -21.64 -19.35
N SER A 411 35.24 -20.75 -19.70
CA SER A 411 34.05 -20.46 -18.93
C SER A 411 32.87 -21.35 -19.37
N PRO A 412 31.81 -21.46 -18.55
CA PRO A 412 30.55 -22.09 -18.94
C PRO A 412 30.05 -21.53 -20.27
N LYS A 413 29.60 -22.43 -21.15
CA LYS A 413 29.16 -22.07 -22.50
C LYS A 413 27.89 -21.24 -22.44
N ASN A 414 27.93 -20.01 -22.95
CA ASN A 414 26.71 -19.18 -23.04
C ASN A 414 25.85 -19.67 -24.23
N THR A 415 24.63 -20.17 -23.91
CA THR A 415 23.67 -20.63 -24.94
C THR A 415 22.65 -19.57 -25.32
N LEU A 416 22.61 -18.43 -24.59
CA LEU A 416 21.66 -17.34 -24.81
C LEU A 416 22.09 -16.41 -25.92
N ALA A 417 23.42 -16.21 -26.07
CA ALA A 417 24.01 -15.36 -27.09
C ALA A 417 25.47 -15.75 -27.36
N THR A 418 25.97 -15.39 -28.54
CA THR A 418 27.41 -15.43 -28.81
C THR A 418 28.08 -14.32 -28.01
N VAL A 419 29.09 -14.66 -27.22
CA VAL A 419 29.82 -13.71 -26.37
C VAL A 419 31.20 -13.40 -26.93
N THR A 420 31.66 -12.20 -26.70
CA THR A 420 32.97 -11.67 -27.11
C THR A 420 33.63 -10.95 -25.90
N PRO A 421 34.96 -10.72 -25.94
CA PRO A 421 35.60 -9.89 -24.93
C PRO A 421 34.92 -8.54 -24.81
N GLY A 422 34.60 -8.12 -23.58
CA GLY A 422 33.78 -6.93 -23.25
C GLY A 422 32.34 -7.25 -22.84
N ASP A 423 31.83 -8.44 -23.12
CA ASP A 423 30.49 -8.86 -22.71
C ASP A 423 30.43 -9.32 -21.24
N LEU A 424 29.22 -9.28 -20.68
CA LEU A 424 28.97 -9.70 -19.28
C LEU A 424 29.18 -11.22 -19.12
N LYS A 425 29.93 -11.59 -18.09
CA LYS A 425 30.11 -12.95 -17.64
C LYS A 425 29.07 -13.29 -16.58
N PHE A 426 28.17 -14.21 -16.93
CA PHE A 426 27.14 -14.67 -16.01
C PHE A 426 27.62 -15.90 -15.22
N LYS A 427 27.06 -16.02 -14.01
CA LYS A 427 27.30 -17.17 -13.13
C LYS A 427 26.48 -18.36 -13.59
N ASP A 428 27.15 -19.52 -13.73
CA ASP A 428 26.50 -20.84 -13.79
C ASP A 428 26.01 -21.18 -12.37
N VAL A 429 24.70 -21.07 -12.17
CA VAL A 429 24.07 -21.21 -10.84
C VAL A 429 23.79 -22.66 -10.52
N ASN A 430 23.44 -23.46 -11.52
CA ASN A 430 23.10 -24.87 -11.36
C ASN A 430 24.32 -25.80 -11.51
N GLY A 431 25.46 -25.31 -12.05
CA GLY A 431 26.74 -26.03 -12.18
C GLY A 431 26.74 -27.03 -13.31
N ASP A 432 25.92 -26.85 -14.37
CA ASP A 432 25.83 -27.78 -15.49
C ASP A 432 26.85 -27.50 -16.63
N GLY A 433 27.63 -26.41 -16.52
CA GLY A 433 28.63 -25.98 -17.47
C GLY A 433 28.10 -25.16 -18.64
N GLU A 434 26.83 -24.79 -18.63
CA GLU A 434 26.19 -23.94 -19.62
C GLU A 434 25.45 -22.78 -18.96
N ILE A 435 25.39 -21.60 -19.61
CA ILE A 435 24.54 -20.47 -19.18
C ILE A 435 23.24 -20.53 -19.98
N THR A 436 22.18 -20.86 -19.29
CA THR A 436 20.81 -21.02 -19.83
C THR A 436 19.80 -20.20 -19.06
N THR A 437 18.52 -20.29 -19.39
CA THR A 437 17.44 -19.69 -18.60
C THR A 437 17.29 -20.29 -17.19
N ALA A 438 17.86 -21.48 -16.95
CA ALA A 438 17.89 -22.17 -15.66
C ALA A 438 18.84 -21.49 -14.65
N ASP A 439 19.79 -20.66 -15.12
CA ASP A 439 20.74 -19.90 -14.27
C ASP A 439 20.19 -18.59 -13.75
N ARG A 440 18.94 -18.27 -14.09
CA ARG A 440 18.28 -17.12 -13.47
C ARG A 440 18.04 -17.39 -12.00
N THR A 441 18.36 -16.40 -11.18
CA THR A 441 18.23 -16.47 -9.72
C THR A 441 17.82 -15.13 -9.15
N MET A 442 17.60 -15.07 -7.84
CA MET A 442 17.43 -13.81 -7.14
C MET A 442 18.73 -13.00 -7.23
N ILE A 443 18.64 -11.81 -7.78
CA ILE A 443 19.75 -10.85 -7.94
C ILE A 443 19.65 -9.63 -7.06
N GLY A 444 18.50 -9.43 -6.39
CA GLY A 444 18.29 -8.33 -5.46
C GLY A 444 16.96 -8.41 -4.74
N ASP A 445 16.87 -7.68 -3.63
CA ASP A 445 15.66 -7.53 -2.81
C ASP A 445 15.31 -6.04 -2.70
N PRO A 446 14.08 -5.62 -3.10
CA PRO A 446 13.64 -4.24 -2.89
C PRO A 446 13.29 -3.93 -1.42
N THR A 447 13.08 -4.96 -0.59
CA THR A 447 12.73 -4.80 0.82
C THR A 447 13.99 -4.51 1.65
N PRO A 448 14.05 -3.44 2.45
CA PRO A 448 15.18 -3.19 3.31
C PRO A 448 15.27 -4.23 4.43
N ASP A 449 16.49 -4.67 4.75
CA ASP A 449 16.75 -5.52 5.92
C ASP A 449 16.64 -4.74 7.23
N VAL A 450 16.93 -3.42 7.17
CA VAL A 450 16.95 -2.54 8.33
C VAL A 450 16.49 -1.13 7.96
N THR A 451 15.68 -0.54 8.84
CA THR A 451 15.38 0.89 8.84
C THR A 451 15.78 1.48 10.19
N TYR A 452 16.24 2.72 10.20
CA TYR A 452 16.67 3.40 11.43
C TYR A 452 16.35 4.88 11.38
N GLY A 453 16.16 5.46 12.58
CA GLY A 453 16.02 6.89 12.80
C GLY A 453 16.88 7.36 13.96
N ILE A 454 17.37 8.58 13.89
CA ILE A 454 18.12 9.24 14.96
C ILE A 454 17.55 10.65 15.10
N THR A 455 17.18 11.01 16.33
CA THR A 455 16.71 12.34 16.70
C THR A 455 17.68 12.95 17.71
N LEU A 456 18.17 14.13 17.43
CA LEU A 456 19.01 14.91 18.33
C LEU A 456 18.34 16.25 18.61
N GLY A 457 18.15 16.58 19.88
CA GLY A 457 17.61 17.86 20.31
C GLY A 457 18.48 18.52 21.38
N VAL A 458 18.70 19.80 21.25
CA VAL A 458 19.38 20.61 22.24
C VAL A 458 18.60 21.90 22.42
N ASN A 459 18.33 22.25 23.66
CA ASN A 459 17.77 23.56 24.02
C ASN A 459 18.65 24.29 25.03
N TYR A 460 18.80 25.58 24.81
CA TYR A 460 19.51 26.50 25.71
C TYR A 460 18.69 27.77 25.85
N LYS A 461 18.15 28.01 27.04
CA LYS A 461 17.23 29.12 27.29
C LYS A 461 16.10 29.20 26.27
N ASN A 462 16.15 30.21 25.39
CA ASN A 462 15.12 30.46 24.34
C ASN A 462 15.53 29.88 22.97
N TRP A 463 16.64 29.17 22.88
CA TRP A 463 17.12 28.55 21.63
C TRP A 463 16.86 27.05 21.64
N GLU A 464 16.42 26.55 20.51
CA GLU A 464 16.21 25.12 20.28
C GLU A 464 16.82 24.72 18.95
N LEU A 465 17.53 23.59 18.93
CA LEU A 465 18.04 22.93 17.73
C LEU A 465 17.58 21.49 17.73
N GLY A 466 16.87 21.10 16.67
CA GLY A 466 16.46 19.72 16.42
C GLY A 466 17.06 19.20 15.11
N ILE A 467 17.53 17.96 15.12
CA ILE A 467 18.03 17.25 13.94
C ILE A 467 17.40 15.87 13.92
N ASP A 468 16.69 15.55 12.84
CA ASP A 468 16.11 14.24 12.59
C ASP A 468 16.79 13.61 11.37
N MET A 469 17.25 12.39 11.53
CA MET A 469 17.87 11.61 10.47
C MET A 469 17.14 10.27 10.33
N MET A 470 16.93 9.83 9.10
CA MET A 470 16.41 8.51 8.82
C MET A 470 17.20 7.83 7.72
N GLY A 471 17.24 6.50 7.75
CA GLY A 471 17.89 5.72 6.72
C GLY A 471 17.38 4.30 6.66
N GLN A 472 17.74 3.65 5.59
CA GLN A 472 17.47 2.23 5.38
C GLN A 472 18.67 1.56 4.71
N GLY A 473 18.77 0.25 4.86
CA GLY A 473 19.87 -0.53 4.29
C GLY A 473 19.45 -1.97 3.97
N GLY A 474 20.26 -2.63 3.12
CA GLY A 474 20.04 -4.01 2.70
C GLY A 474 19.20 -4.17 1.43
N ASN A 475 18.44 -3.16 1.02
CA ASN A 475 17.63 -3.21 -0.19
C ASN A 475 18.42 -2.81 -1.44
N GLN A 476 17.97 -3.28 -2.60
CA GLN A 476 18.44 -2.90 -3.92
C GLN A 476 17.36 -2.14 -4.68
N ILE A 477 17.81 -1.29 -5.62
CA ILE A 477 16.93 -0.50 -6.48
C ILE A 477 17.18 -0.89 -7.93
N PHE A 478 16.11 -1.20 -8.65
CA PHE A 478 16.19 -1.42 -10.09
C PHE A 478 16.29 -0.07 -10.80
N ARG A 479 17.38 0.11 -11.58
CA ARG A 479 17.65 1.34 -12.34
C ARG A 479 16.96 1.28 -13.71
N THR A 480 16.10 2.23 -14.01
CA THR A 480 15.29 2.25 -15.25
C THR A 480 15.75 3.26 -16.30
N TRP A 481 16.52 4.27 -15.92
CA TRP A 481 16.89 5.38 -16.79
C TRP A 481 18.00 5.11 -17.81
N ASP A 482 18.68 3.97 -17.73
CA ASP A 482 19.70 3.57 -18.72
C ASP A 482 19.15 3.22 -20.11
N ASN A 483 17.85 3.33 -20.29
CA ASN A 483 17.18 3.04 -21.56
C ASN A 483 17.07 4.24 -22.51
N TYR A 484 17.65 5.39 -22.16
CA TYR A 484 17.57 6.63 -22.93
C TYR A 484 18.87 6.95 -23.69
N ASN A 485 19.76 5.97 -23.87
CA ASN A 485 20.94 6.09 -24.72
C ASN A 485 20.68 5.54 -26.10
#